data_53ec8f6c18234ceda95730c3cad41abb
#
_entry.id   53ec8f6c18234ceda95730c3cad41abb
#
_cell.length_a   1.000
_cell.length_b   1.000
_cell.length_c   1.000
_cell.angle_alpha   90.00
_cell.angle_beta   90.00
_cell.angle_gamma   90.00
#
_symmetry.space_group_name_H-M   'P 1'
#
loop_
_entity.id
_entity.type
_entity.pdbx_description
1 polymer ?
#
loop_
_entity_poly.entity_id
_entity_poly.type
_entity_poly.pdbx_seq_one_letter_code
_entity_poly.pdbx_strand_id
1 'polypeptide(L)'
;IDNASMLYDKGEINGLLLIAPKGVYKNWYKNEIPTHMVDHIEKNVVLWQTSNNSADQIKKLNSLFATGTDFHILIMNVEALSYPKATEFARRFLNSHKAMMAIDESTTIKTPTANRTRNIISLKPLTKYRRILTGSPITNSPLDLFSQAVFLDNYILGFDSFWAYRAHYCIMKTMNLGSRSVTVPIGPNKRTLPELEEKIKKFSE
;
A
#
# COMPACT_ATOMS: atom_id res chain seq x y z
N ILE A 1 8.22 -7.44 -9.00
CA ILE A 1 9.06 -8.57 -8.61
C ILE A 1 10.52 -8.20 -8.77
N ASP A 2 11.00 -7.82 -9.95
CA ASP A 2 12.41 -7.52 -10.26
C ASP A 2 13.05 -6.54 -9.28
N ASN A 3 12.34 -5.46 -8.95
CA ASN A 3 12.85 -4.49 -7.97
C ASN A 3 13.07 -5.11 -6.57
N ALA A 4 12.19 -6.02 -6.14
CA ALA A 4 12.36 -6.73 -4.87
C ALA A 4 13.54 -7.70 -4.94
N SER A 5 13.70 -8.43 -6.04
CA SER A 5 14.85 -9.32 -6.28
C SER A 5 16.17 -8.57 -6.27
N MET A 6 16.25 -7.43 -6.98
CA MET A 6 17.44 -6.57 -6.99
C MET A 6 17.80 -6.03 -5.60
N LEU A 7 16.81 -5.65 -4.80
CA LEU A 7 17.06 -5.14 -3.45
C LEU A 7 17.50 -6.26 -2.50
N TYR A 8 16.96 -7.47 -2.69
CA TYR A 8 17.40 -8.63 -1.94
C TYR A 8 18.86 -9.00 -2.28
N ASP A 9 19.22 -9.09 -3.56
CA ASP A 9 20.58 -9.38 -4.01
C ASP A 9 21.61 -8.37 -3.50
N LYS A 10 21.19 -7.11 -3.29
CA LYS A 10 22.00 -6.06 -2.67
C LYS A 10 22.07 -6.13 -1.14
N GLY A 11 21.38 -7.09 -0.51
CA GLY A 11 21.28 -7.18 0.95
C GLY A 11 20.49 -6.04 1.62
N GLU A 12 19.75 -5.26 0.84
CA GLU A 12 18.97 -4.11 1.31
C GLU A 12 17.66 -4.54 1.98
N ILE A 13 17.09 -5.67 1.53
CA ILE A 13 15.89 -6.27 2.10
C ILE A 13 16.03 -7.78 2.25
N ASN A 14 15.31 -8.36 3.21
CA ASN A 14 15.10 -9.80 3.37
C ASN A 14 13.62 -10.15 3.54
N GLY A 15 12.73 -9.18 3.34
CA GLY A 15 11.29 -9.34 3.44
C GLY A 15 10.51 -8.49 2.43
N LEU A 16 9.34 -9.00 2.02
CA LEU A 16 8.37 -8.28 1.20
C LEU A 16 6.98 -8.44 1.81
N LEU A 17 6.35 -7.32 2.18
CA LEU A 17 4.91 -7.29 2.44
C LEU A 17 4.19 -6.82 1.17
N LEU A 18 3.52 -7.76 0.50
CA LEU A 18 2.71 -7.50 -0.68
C LEU A 18 1.22 -7.42 -0.30
N ILE A 19 0.61 -6.30 -0.61
CA ILE A 19 -0.81 -6.03 -0.34
C ILE A 19 -1.53 -5.92 -1.67
N ALA A 20 -2.58 -6.72 -1.87
CA ALA A 20 -3.35 -6.73 -3.11
C ALA A 20 -4.86 -6.91 -2.85
N PRO A 21 -5.75 -6.58 -3.80
CA PRO A 21 -7.18 -6.83 -3.67
C PRO A 21 -7.49 -8.32 -3.47
N LYS A 22 -8.60 -8.62 -2.78
CA LYS A 22 -9.04 -10.00 -2.50
C LYS A 22 -9.14 -10.89 -3.75
N GLY A 23 -9.49 -10.31 -4.90
CA GLY A 23 -9.57 -11.05 -6.17
C GLY A 23 -8.21 -11.41 -6.77
N VAL A 24 -7.16 -10.67 -6.44
CA VAL A 24 -5.84 -10.75 -7.10
C VAL A 24 -4.75 -11.34 -6.22
N TYR A 25 -4.80 -11.16 -4.89
CA TYR A 25 -3.71 -11.53 -3.98
C TYR A 25 -3.31 -13.02 -4.05
N LYS A 26 -4.26 -13.92 -4.39
CA LYS A 26 -3.97 -15.35 -4.60
C LYS A 26 -3.22 -15.61 -5.90
N ASN A 27 -3.40 -14.77 -6.93
CA ASN A 27 -2.68 -14.85 -8.19
C ASN A 27 -1.19 -14.57 -7.98
N TRP A 28 -0.86 -13.58 -7.16
CA TRP A 28 0.51 -13.30 -6.75
C TRP A 28 1.20 -14.52 -6.13
N TYR A 29 0.50 -15.23 -5.25
CA TYR A 29 1.00 -16.44 -4.60
C TYR A 29 1.18 -17.61 -5.55
N LYS A 30 0.17 -17.84 -6.43
CA LYS A 30 0.11 -19.05 -7.27
C LYS A 30 0.90 -18.92 -8.57
N ASN A 31 0.94 -17.73 -9.15
CA ASN A 31 1.43 -17.53 -10.51
C ASN A 31 2.55 -16.50 -10.58
N GLU A 32 2.33 -15.27 -10.11
CA GLU A 32 3.26 -14.16 -10.35
C GLU A 32 4.64 -14.39 -9.71
N ILE A 33 4.67 -14.70 -8.41
CA ILE A 33 5.94 -14.94 -7.71
C ILE A 33 6.64 -16.20 -8.21
N PRO A 34 5.96 -17.36 -8.35
CA PRO A 34 6.62 -18.56 -8.89
C PRO A 34 7.15 -18.42 -10.32
N THR A 35 6.46 -17.61 -11.15
CA THR A 35 6.83 -17.46 -12.57
C THR A 35 7.92 -16.42 -12.80
N HIS A 36 7.90 -15.32 -12.05
CA HIS A 36 8.69 -14.14 -12.37
C HIS A 36 9.81 -13.82 -11.38
N MET A 37 9.80 -14.44 -10.20
CA MET A 37 10.93 -14.26 -9.28
C MET A 37 12.08 -15.17 -9.68
N VAL A 38 13.26 -14.60 -9.76
CA VAL A 38 14.47 -15.31 -10.18
C VAL A 38 14.76 -16.56 -9.32
N ASP A 39 15.24 -17.63 -9.96
CA ASP A 39 15.35 -18.96 -9.36
C ASP A 39 16.43 -19.04 -8.26
N HIS A 40 17.46 -18.22 -8.32
CA HIS A 40 18.54 -18.24 -7.32
C HIS A 40 18.12 -17.70 -5.94
N ILE A 41 16.97 -17.04 -5.84
CA ILE A 41 16.45 -16.53 -4.56
C ILE A 41 15.62 -17.60 -3.87
N GLU A 42 16.19 -18.20 -2.82
CA GLU A 42 15.42 -19.04 -1.90
C GLU A 42 14.38 -18.19 -1.17
N LYS A 43 13.12 -18.62 -1.26
CA LYS A 43 11.99 -17.80 -0.79
C LYS A 43 10.97 -18.59 0.02
N ASN A 44 10.50 -17.98 1.09
CA ASN A 44 9.39 -18.46 1.90
C ASN A 44 8.18 -17.55 1.69
N VAL A 45 7.19 -18.03 0.93
CA VAL A 45 6.01 -17.24 0.55
C VAL A 45 4.80 -17.70 1.35
N VAL A 46 4.20 -16.83 2.12
CA VAL A 46 3.02 -17.14 2.93
C VAL A 46 1.86 -16.19 2.63
N LEU A 47 0.70 -16.79 2.40
CA LEU A 47 -0.55 -16.10 2.14
C LEU A 47 -1.33 -15.91 3.45
N TRP A 48 -1.66 -14.65 3.79
CA TRP A 48 -2.60 -14.37 4.88
C TRP A 48 -4.01 -14.83 4.51
N GLN A 49 -4.64 -15.60 5.39
CA GLN A 49 -6.00 -16.08 5.21
C GLN A 49 -6.92 -15.55 6.31
N THR A 50 -8.20 -15.38 6.01
CA THR A 50 -9.19 -14.85 6.96
C THR A 50 -9.36 -15.76 8.19
N SER A 51 -9.27 -17.08 7.98
CA SER A 51 -9.27 -18.09 9.05
C SER A 51 -7.85 -18.62 9.26
N ASN A 52 -7.04 -17.91 10.04
CA ASN A 52 -5.68 -18.34 10.39
C ASN A 52 -5.64 -19.23 11.64
N ASN A 53 -6.63 -20.10 11.81
CA ASN A 53 -6.79 -20.89 13.03
C ASN A 53 -6.41 -22.37 12.86
N SER A 54 -6.14 -22.87 11.64
CA SER A 54 -5.62 -24.22 11.46
C SER A 54 -4.16 -24.32 11.91
N ALA A 55 -3.77 -25.44 12.49
CA ALA A 55 -2.38 -25.67 12.90
C ALA A 55 -1.38 -25.51 11.74
N ASP A 56 -1.75 -25.97 10.54
CA ASP A 56 -0.94 -25.80 9.33
C ASP A 56 -0.74 -24.32 8.96
N GLN A 57 -1.82 -23.54 8.97
CA GLN A 57 -1.72 -22.11 8.66
C GLN A 57 -0.91 -21.34 9.72
N ILE A 58 -1.06 -21.68 10.99
CA ILE A 58 -0.23 -21.09 12.07
C ILE A 58 1.25 -21.45 11.86
N LYS A 59 1.55 -22.70 11.51
CA LYS A 59 2.92 -23.14 11.20
C LYS A 59 3.51 -22.36 10.02
N LYS A 60 2.75 -22.17 8.93
CA LYS A 60 3.16 -21.34 7.78
C LYS A 60 3.41 -19.89 8.16
N LEU A 61 2.53 -19.28 8.95
CA LEU A 61 2.73 -17.90 9.42
C LEU A 61 3.97 -17.78 10.32
N ASN A 62 4.22 -18.77 11.17
CA ASN A 62 5.40 -18.78 12.03
C ASN A 62 6.70 -19.02 11.26
N SER A 63 6.68 -19.73 10.13
CA SER A 63 7.89 -19.92 9.31
C SER A 63 8.44 -18.61 8.73
N LEU A 64 7.61 -17.57 8.63
CA LEU A 64 8.07 -16.23 8.24
C LEU A 64 9.07 -15.61 9.24
N PHE A 65 9.19 -16.14 10.45
CA PHE A 65 10.08 -15.64 11.50
C PHE A 65 11.23 -16.61 11.79
N ALA A 66 11.39 -17.64 10.97
CA ALA A 66 12.51 -18.56 11.08
C ALA A 66 13.83 -17.83 10.73
N THR A 67 14.88 -18.19 11.44
CA THR A 67 16.23 -17.72 11.12
C THR A 67 16.75 -18.44 9.87
N GLY A 68 17.28 -17.69 8.93
CA GLY A 68 17.80 -18.21 7.66
C GLY A 68 18.13 -17.10 6.69
N THR A 69 18.54 -17.48 5.50
CA THR A 69 18.85 -16.55 4.39
C THR A 69 17.70 -16.37 3.41
N ASP A 70 16.56 -17.02 3.65
CA ASP A 70 15.42 -16.98 2.74
C ASP A 70 14.83 -15.58 2.62
N PHE A 71 14.35 -15.27 1.43
CA PHE A 71 13.54 -14.09 1.21
C PHE A 71 12.10 -14.34 1.68
N HIS A 72 11.70 -13.72 2.77
CA HIS A 72 10.37 -13.91 3.34
C HIS A 72 9.33 -13.01 2.69
N ILE A 73 8.26 -13.59 2.15
CA ILE A 73 7.20 -12.88 1.46
C ILE A 73 5.85 -13.12 2.15
N LEU A 74 5.30 -12.07 2.72
CA LEU A 74 3.95 -12.07 3.27
C LEU A 74 2.99 -11.40 2.28
N ILE A 75 1.98 -12.15 1.81
CA ILE A 75 0.96 -11.63 0.91
C ILE A 75 -0.36 -11.47 1.67
N MET A 76 -0.93 -10.28 1.65
CA MET A 76 -2.17 -9.96 2.35
C MET A 76 -3.20 -9.34 1.41
N ASN A 77 -4.49 -9.68 1.63
CA ASN A 77 -5.52 -8.87 0.98
C ASN A 77 -5.71 -7.54 1.71
N VAL A 78 -5.99 -6.49 0.95
CA VAL A 78 -6.10 -5.13 1.47
C VAL A 78 -7.24 -4.98 2.49
N GLU A 79 -8.31 -5.75 2.35
CA GLU A 79 -9.47 -5.73 3.25
C GLU A 79 -9.12 -6.28 4.64
N ALA A 80 -8.19 -7.25 4.72
CA ALA A 80 -7.73 -7.78 6.01
C ALA A 80 -7.11 -6.69 6.89
N LEU A 81 -6.44 -5.72 6.27
CA LEU A 81 -5.82 -4.59 6.99
C LEU A 81 -6.82 -3.56 7.53
N SER A 82 -8.13 -3.78 7.34
CA SER A 82 -9.16 -3.07 8.10
C SER A 82 -9.28 -3.56 9.55
N TYR A 83 -8.69 -4.71 9.89
CA TYR A 83 -8.84 -5.36 11.19
C TYR A 83 -7.52 -5.37 11.97
N PRO A 84 -7.58 -5.16 13.30
CA PRO A 84 -6.38 -5.07 14.16
C PRO A 84 -5.47 -6.30 14.10
N LYS A 85 -6.02 -7.52 14.11
CA LYS A 85 -5.25 -8.78 14.08
C LYS A 85 -4.31 -8.86 12.87
N ALA A 86 -4.80 -8.51 11.68
CA ALA A 86 -4.02 -8.56 10.46
C ALA A 86 -2.97 -7.43 10.43
N THR A 87 -3.34 -6.23 10.88
CA THR A 87 -2.44 -5.08 10.96
C THR A 87 -1.29 -5.33 11.94
N GLU A 88 -1.59 -5.93 13.09
CA GLU A 88 -0.56 -6.26 14.08
C GLU A 88 0.39 -7.36 13.58
N PHE A 89 -0.12 -8.36 12.89
CA PHE A 89 0.73 -9.38 12.26
C PHE A 89 1.65 -8.76 11.19
N ALA A 90 1.11 -7.88 10.34
CA ALA A 90 1.90 -7.14 9.37
C ALA A 90 2.99 -6.28 10.06
N ARG A 91 2.65 -5.63 11.14
CA ARG A 91 3.60 -4.85 11.98
C ARG A 91 4.70 -5.73 12.54
N ARG A 92 4.36 -6.88 13.10
CA ARG A 92 5.34 -7.86 13.61
C ARG A 92 6.28 -8.32 12.48
N PHE A 93 5.75 -8.63 11.31
CA PHE A 93 6.55 -9.02 10.14
C PHE A 93 7.55 -7.91 9.75
N LEU A 94 7.08 -6.68 9.62
CA LEU A 94 7.91 -5.53 9.24
C LEU A 94 8.99 -5.20 10.28
N ASN A 95 8.72 -5.41 11.57
CA ASN A 95 9.70 -5.22 12.63
C ASN A 95 10.77 -6.32 12.66
N SER A 96 10.46 -7.51 12.16
CA SER A 96 11.38 -8.66 12.15
C SER A 96 12.25 -8.74 10.90
N HIS A 97 11.97 -7.94 9.88
CA HIS A 97 12.66 -7.98 8.58
C HIS A 97 13.04 -6.58 8.10
N LYS A 98 14.14 -6.50 7.36
CA LYS A 98 14.38 -5.35 6.47
C LYS A 98 13.45 -5.49 5.27
N ALA A 99 12.22 -5.01 5.38
CA ALA A 99 11.20 -5.32 4.40
C ALA A 99 10.88 -4.14 3.47
N MET A 100 10.51 -4.49 2.23
CA MET A 100 9.82 -3.62 1.29
C MET A 100 8.30 -3.80 1.47
N MET A 101 7.54 -2.72 1.33
CA MET A 101 6.08 -2.79 1.16
C MET A 101 5.70 -2.49 -0.30
N ALA A 102 4.83 -3.32 -0.87
CA ALA A 102 4.24 -3.09 -2.17
C ALA A 102 2.71 -3.19 -2.10
N ILE A 103 2.02 -2.29 -2.78
CA ILE A 103 0.55 -2.31 -2.90
C ILE A 103 0.18 -2.45 -4.36
N ASP A 104 -0.47 -3.55 -4.68
CA ASP A 104 -1.09 -3.76 -5.97
C ASP A 104 -2.51 -3.19 -5.99
N GLU A 105 -2.92 -2.62 -7.12
CA GLU A 105 -4.16 -1.85 -7.26
C GLU A 105 -4.30 -0.81 -6.13
N SER A 106 -3.33 0.09 -6.06
CA SER A 106 -3.21 1.08 -4.95
C SER A 106 -4.40 2.02 -4.83
N THR A 107 -5.27 2.10 -5.83
CA THR A 107 -6.58 2.79 -5.73
C THR A 107 -7.46 2.26 -4.61
N THR A 108 -7.20 1.05 -4.11
CA THR A 108 -7.88 0.46 -2.95
C THR A 108 -7.63 1.24 -1.64
N ILE A 109 -6.57 2.05 -1.58
CA ILE A 109 -6.26 2.92 -0.44
C ILE A 109 -6.52 4.42 -0.70
N LYS A 110 -7.25 4.77 -1.75
CA LYS A 110 -7.51 6.17 -2.14
C LYS A 110 -8.28 6.99 -1.09
N THR A 111 -9.07 6.35 -0.23
CA THR A 111 -9.89 7.02 0.79
C THR A 111 -9.10 7.18 2.09
N PRO A 112 -8.69 8.41 2.47
CA PRO A 112 -7.82 8.64 3.64
C PRO A 112 -8.45 8.22 4.97
N THR A 113 -9.78 8.29 5.06
CA THR A 113 -10.54 8.00 6.29
C THR A 113 -10.87 6.50 6.47
N ALA A 114 -10.63 5.67 5.45
CA ALA A 114 -10.87 4.23 5.55
C ALA A 114 -9.89 3.57 6.53
N ASN A 115 -10.37 2.63 7.35
CA ASN A 115 -9.53 1.94 8.33
C ASN A 115 -8.32 1.25 7.69
N ARG A 116 -8.53 0.54 6.58
CA ARG A 116 -7.44 -0.10 5.83
C ARG A 116 -6.35 0.90 5.41
N THR A 117 -6.75 2.07 4.90
CA THR A 117 -5.81 3.12 4.46
C THR A 117 -5.00 3.63 5.64
N ARG A 118 -5.65 3.99 6.75
CA ARG A 118 -4.97 4.46 7.97
C ARG A 118 -4.01 3.41 8.53
N ASN A 119 -4.45 2.16 8.59
CA ASN A 119 -3.63 1.06 9.09
C ASN A 119 -2.41 0.83 8.19
N ILE A 120 -2.56 0.80 6.87
CA ILE A 120 -1.46 0.63 5.92
C ILE A 120 -0.46 1.80 6.04
N ILE A 121 -0.94 3.05 6.09
CA ILE A 121 -0.07 4.22 6.28
C ILE A 121 0.65 4.18 7.62
N SER A 122 0.03 3.65 8.68
CA SER A 122 0.68 3.50 10.00
C SER A 122 1.85 2.50 10.00
N LEU A 123 1.91 1.60 9.03
CA LEU A 123 3.01 0.64 8.86
C LEU A 123 4.21 1.23 8.08
N LYS A 124 3.99 2.32 7.34
CA LYS A 124 5.00 2.94 6.49
C LYS A 124 6.36 3.23 7.17
N PRO A 125 6.41 3.75 8.41
CA PRO A 125 7.69 4.06 9.07
C PRO A 125 8.58 2.83 9.31
N LEU A 126 8.01 1.62 9.25
CA LEU A 126 8.73 0.37 9.45
C LEU A 126 9.47 -0.12 8.20
N THR A 127 9.35 0.59 7.07
CA THR A 127 9.95 0.19 5.79
C THR A 127 10.71 1.33 5.13
N LYS A 128 11.88 1.01 4.59
CA LYS A 128 12.68 1.94 3.78
C LYS A 128 12.15 2.01 2.35
N TYR A 129 11.73 0.90 1.79
CA TYR A 129 11.32 0.77 0.40
C TYR A 129 9.81 0.55 0.27
N ARG A 130 9.16 1.34 -0.59
CA ARG A 130 7.72 1.25 -0.85
C ARG A 130 7.46 1.38 -2.34
N ARG A 131 6.44 0.64 -2.83
CA ARG A 131 5.97 0.69 -4.22
C ARG A 131 4.45 0.65 -4.25
N ILE A 132 3.89 1.30 -5.23
CA ILE A 132 2.49 1.14 -5.62
C ILE A 132 2.43 0.71 -7.07
N LEU A 133 1.45 -0.15 -7.38
CA LEU A 133 1.14 -0.56 -8.74
C LEU A 133 -0.34 -0.21 -9.00
N THR A 134 -0.60 0.45 -10.10
CA THR A 134 -1.95 0.78 -10.56
C THR A 134 -1.91 1.19 -12.02
N GLY A 135 -2.91 0.81 -12.77
CA GLY A 135 -3.09 1.26 -14.15
C GLY A 135 -3.53 2.73 -14.25
N SER A 136 -4.17 3.27 -13.19
CA SER A 136 -4.56 4.68 -13.10
C SER A 136 -4.66 5.11 -11.64
N PRO A 137 -3.74 5.94 -11.14
CA PRO A 137 -3.76 6.41 -9.75
C PRO A 137 -4.92 7.39 -9.46
N ILE A 138 -5.46 8.02 -10.49
CA ILE A 138 -6.62 8.94 -10.42
C ILE A 138 -7.76 8.32 -11.21
N THR A 139 -8.78 7.81 -10.52
CA THR A 139 -9.93 7.18 -11.16
C THR A 139 -11.10 8.13 -11.37
N ASN A 140 -11.45 8.92 -10.38
CA ASN A 140 -12.62 9.81 -10.41
C ASN A 140 -12.28 11.26 -10.04
N SER A 141 -11.27 11.47 -9.21
CA SER A 141 -10.96 12.78 -8.64
C SER A 141 -9.46 12.88 -8.33
N PRO A 142 -8.87 14.08 -8.41
CA PRO A 142 -7.51 14.33 -7.91
C PRO A 142 -7.30 13.82 -6.48
N LEU A 143 -8.37 13.77 -5.68
CA LEU A 143 -8.32 13.31 -4.28
C LEU A 143 -7.94 11.84 -4.13
N ASP A 144 -8.17 11.02 -5.17
CA ASP A 144 -7.81 9.60 -5.19
C ASP A 144 -6.31 9.37 -5.01
N LEU A 145 -5.49 10.35 -5.42
CA LEU A 145 -4.03 10.24 -5.38
C LEU A 145 -3.44 10.47 -3.98
N PHE A 146 -4.08 11.27 -3.12
CA PHE A 146 -3.47 11.75 -1.89
C PHE A 146 -2.90 10.63 -1.01
N SER A 147 -3.72 9.66 -0.63
CA SER A 147 -3.29 8.58 0.25
C SER A 147 -2.25 7.66 -0.40
N GLN A 148 -2.33 7.47 -1.70
CA GLN A 148 -1.36 6.68 -2.47
C GLN A 148 0.02 7.34 -2.44
N ALA A 149 0.08 8.64 -2.66
CA ALA A 149 1.31 9.42 -2.59
C ALA A 149 1.86 9.49 -1.15
N VAL A 150 1.01 9.72 -0.14
CA VAL A 150 1.39 9.70 1.28
C VAL A 150 1.97 8.33 1.68
N PHE A 151 1.48 7.24 1.13
CA PHE A 151 2.06 5.92 1.37
C PHE A 151 3.51 5.85 0.86
N LEU A 152 3.81 6.40 -0.30
CA LEU A 152 5.18 6.45 -0.83
C LEU A 152 6.06 7.40 -0.02
N ASP A 153 5.65 8.66 0.06
CA ASP A 153 6.33 9.69 0.84
C ASP A 153 5.35 10.82 1.22
N ASN A 154 5.48 11.40 2.42
CA ASN A 154 4.61 12.48 2.90
C ASN A 154 4.78 13.77 2.09
N TYR A 155 5.95 13.97 1.49
CA TYR A 155 6.34 15.24 0.87
C TYR A 155 6.17 15.26 -0.65
N ILE A 156 5.86 14.12 -1.30
CA ILE A 156 5.72 14.03 -2.76
C ILE A 156 4.76 15.07 -3.32
N LEU A 157 3.61 15.26 -2.67
CA LEU A 157 2.59 16.21 -3.13
C LEU A 157 2.79 17.62 -2.59
N GLY A 158 3.64 17.81 -1.58
CA GLY A 158 3.89 19.12 -0.96
C GLY A 158 2.73 19.64 -0.10
N PHE A 159 1.96 18.75 0.51
CA PHE A 159 0.85 19.10 1.40
C PHE A 159 0.91 18.32 2.71
N ASP A 160 0.81 19.02 3.83
CA ASP A 160 0.86 18.42 5.18
C ASP A 160 -0.46 17.74 5.57
N SER A 161 -1.56 18.06 4.88
CA SER A 161 -2.86 17.47 5.20
C SER A 161 -3.73 17.25 3.96
N PHE A 162 -4.59 16.23 4.05
CA PHE A 162 -5.62 15.97 3.04
C PHE A 162 -6.55 17.17 2.81
N TRP A 163 -6.84 17.96 3.84
CA TRP A 163 -7.73 19.10 3.73
C TRP A 163 -7.12 20.22 2.92
N ALA A 164 -5.84 20.51 3.13
CA ALA A 164 -5.09 21.50 2.34
C ALA A 164 -4.98 21.05 0.87
N TYR A 165 -4.63 19.78 0.63
CA TYR A 165 -4.59 19.16 -0.69
C TYR A 165 -5.95 19.27 -1.41
N ARG A 166 -7.04 18.91 -0.72
CA ARG A 166 -8.40 19.00 -1.25
C ARG A 166 -8.80 20.42 -1.64
N ALA A 167 -8.50 21.40 -0.77
CA ALA A 167 -8.82 22.82 -1.04
C ALA A 167 -8.04 23.38 -2.24
N HIS A 168 -6.84 22.87 -2.51
CA HIS A 168 -6.01 23.30 -3.63
C HIS A 168 -6.46 22.71 -4.96
N TYR A 169 -6.72 21.39 -5.00
CA TYR A 169 -7.02 20.68 -6.25
C TYR A 169 -8.50 20.53 -6.58
N CYS A 170 -9.39 20.95 -5.68
CA CYS A 170 -10.82 20.92 -5.91
C CYS A 170 -11.48 22.27 -5.77
N ILE A 171 -12.54 22.50 -6.56
CA ILE A 171 -13.47 23.60 -6.35
C ILE A 171 -14.36 23.22 -5.17
N MET A 172 -14.37 24.06 -4.14
CA MET A 172 -15.11 23.84 -2.91
C MET A 172 -16.40 24.65 -2.89
N LYS A 173 -17.51 24.04 -2.46
CA LYS A 173 -18.80 24.72 -2.27
C LYS A 173 -19.31 24.48 -0.87
N THR A 174 -19.68 25.55 -0.17
CA THR A 174 -20.37 25.45 1.11
C THR A 174 -21.87 25.30 0.87
N MET A 175 -22.44 24.29 1.48
CA MET A 175 -23.87 23.98 1.44
C MET A 175 -24.44 24.10 2.85
N ASN A 176 -25.56 24.82 2.99
CA ASN A 176 -26.27 24.94 4.25
C ASN A 176 -27.30 23.82 4.36
N LEU A 177 -27.16 22.98 5.38
CA LEU A 177 -28.05 21.87 5.71
C LEU A 177 -28.77 22.20 7.03
N GLY A 178 -29.74 23.11 6.95
CA GLY A 178 -30.45 23.60 8.15
C GLY A 178 -29.48 24.35 9.09
N SER A 179 -29.26 23.83 10.29
CA SER A 179 -28.40 24.42 11.31
C SER A 179 -26.89 24.17 11.10
N ARG A 180 -26.50 23.43 10.08
CA ARG A 180 -25.09 23.08 9.81
C ARG A 180 -24.66 23.48 8.38
N SER A 181 -23.46 24.04 8.27
CA SER A 181 -22.81 24.27 6.97
C SER A 181 -21.76 23.21 6.71
N VAL A 182 -21.76 22.61 5.52
CA VAL A 182 -20.78 21.61 5.11
C VAL A 182 -20.11 22.07 3.81
N THR A 183 -18.78 22.10 3.78
CA THR A 183 -18.01 22.41 2.58
C THR A 183 -17.59 21.13 1.89
N VAL A 184 -18.05 20.95 0.64
CA VAL A 184 -17.80 19.75 -0.18
C VAL A 184 -17.09 20.10 -1.48
N PRO A 185 -16.28 19.19 -2.03
CA PRO A 185 -15.72 19.36 -3.36
C PRO A 185 -16.82 19.13 -4.40
N ILE A 186 -16.93 20.02 -5.38
CA ILE A 186 -17.90 19.93 -6.48
C ILE A 186 -17.26 19.60 -7.81
N GLY A 187 -15.94 19.60 -7.89
CA GLY A 187 -15.19 19.23 -9.09
C GLY A 187 -13.70 19.55 -8.97
N PRO A 188 -12.89 19.10 -9.93
CA PRO A 188 -11.46 19.41 -9.96
C PRO A 188 -11.23 20.88 -10.29
N ASN A 189 -10.20 21.46 -9.69
CA ASN A 189 -9.72 22.81 -10.03
C ASN A 189 -8.79 22.72 -11.25
N LYS A 190 -9.32 23.02 -12.43
CA LYS A 190 -8.59 22.91 -13.69
C LYS A 190 -7.32 23.75 -13.76
N ARG A 191 -7.21 24.81 -12.94
CA ARG A 191 -6.02 25.69 -12.91
C ARG A 191 -4.81 25.02 -12.25
N THR A 192 -5.05 24.10 -11.30
CA THR A 192 -3.99 23.43 -10.52
C THR A 192 -3.70 22.01 -11.00
N LEU A 193 -4.53 21.42 -11.87
CA LEU A 193 -4.30 20.07 -12.41
C LEU A 193 -2.95 19.92 -13.13
N PRO A 194 -2.47 20.85 -13.98
CA PRO A 194 -1.16 20.72 -14.62
C PRO A 194 -0.01 20.58 -13.62
N GLU A 195 -0.07 21.30 -12.50
CA GLU A 195 0.90 21.13 -11.40
C GLU A 195 0.89 19.72 -10.82
N LEU A 196 -0.31 19.14 -10.66
CA LEU A 196 -0.45 17.77 -10.15
C LEU A 196 0.14 16.74 -11.11
N GLU A 197 -0.11 16.89 -12.42
CA GLU A 197 0.45 16.03 -13.46
C GLU A 197 1.98 16.07 -13.48
N GLU A 198 2.57 17.24 -13.32
CA GLU A 198 4.02 17.41 -13.19
C GLU A 198 4.59 16.70 -11.96
N LYS A 199 3.88 16.78 -10.83
CA LYS A 199 4.28 16.07 -9.61
C LYS A 199 4.22 14.55 -9.80
N ILE A 200 3.17 14.03 -10.45
CA ILE A 200 3.02 12.59 -10.72
C ILE A 200 4.17 12.10 -11.59
N LYS A 201 4.52 12.80 -12.66
CA LYS A 201 5.63 12.42 -13.54
C LYS A 201 6.97 12.21 -12.81
N LYS A 202 7.20 12.90 -11.71
CA LYS A 202 8.45 12.81 -10.94
C LYS A 202 8.63 11.51 -10.16
N PHE A 203 7.57 10.76 -9.90
CA PHE A 203 7.61 9.50 -9.14
C PHE A 203 6.91 8.33 -9.83
N SER A 204 6.41 8.51 -11.06
CA SER A 204 5.90 7.45 -11.92
C SER A 204 6.94 7.08 -12.97
N GLU A 205 7.20 5.79 -13.07
CA GLU A 205 7.96 5.16 -14.15
C GLU A 205 7.01 4.55 -15.17
#